data_fb1a7eac87cd78d5428f8289dda0e8e6
#
_entry.id   fb1a7eac87cd78d5428f8289dda0e8e6
#
_cell.length_a   1.000
_cell.length_b   1.000
_cell.length_c   1.000
_cell.angle_alpha   90.00
_cell.angle_beta   90.00
_cell.angle_gamma   90.00
#
_symmetry.space_group_name_H-M   'P 1'
#
loop_
_entity.id
_entity.type
_entity.pdbx_description
1 polymer ?
#
loop_
_entity_poly.entity_id
_entity_poly.type
_entity_poly.pdbx_seq_one_letter_code
_entity_poly.pdbx_strand_id
1 'polypeptide(L)'
;MQLVFEQIRAGGDRNFGYLLGDRSARRAVLIDPSYSPEAFVARAADQGLTVSHVINTHGHPDHTNGNERAVSLTGAPIVAHPLLHPDVPLHDGERLLIGALTLRCAHVPGHCEDHIALYEETHRLLITGDLLFVGKVGGTGSDEDARVEWQSLQRLMTDVPDDTTVWPGHDYGARPSSTMALEKSTNPFLLCRSENEFLQLKANWAAFKKEYGLR
;
A
#
# COMPACT_ATOMS: atom_id res chain seq x y z
N MET A 1 12.20 20.37 -5.61
CA MET A 1 11.72 19.05 -5.14
C MET A 1 12.81 18.03 -5.36
N GLN A 2 13.15 17.24 -4.35
CA GLN A 2 14.08 16.11 -4.45
C GLN A 2 13.45 14.94 -3.69
N LEU A 3 12.95 13.97 -4.44
CA LEU A 3 12.30 12.78 -3.88
C LEU A 3 13.30 11.95 -3.05
N VAL A 4 12.86 11.53 -1.87
CA VAL A 4 13.41 10.41 -1.10
C VAL A 4 12.32 9.35 -1.03
N PHE A 5 12.63 8.13 -1.47
CA PHE A 5 11.72 6.99 -1.40
C PHE A 5 12.49 5.73 -1.04
N GLU A 6 12.09 5.07 0.03
CA GLU A 6 12.69 3.81 0.48
C GLU A 6 11.59 2.80 0.82
N GLN A 7 11.71 1.58 0.28
CA GLN A 7 10.98 0.43 0.75
C GLN A 7 11.78 -0.24 1.85
N ILE A 8 11.18 -0.45 3.01
CA ILE A 8 11.85 -0.97 4.20
C ILE A 8 11.12 -2.24 4.65
N ARG A 9 11.87 -3.29 4.96
CA ARG A 9 11.30 -4.49 5.59
C ARG A 9 10.95 -4.17 7.04
N ALA A 10 9.66 -4.15 7.35
CA ALA A 10 9.16 -3.79 8.67
C ALA A 10 9.14 -4.97 9.66
N GLY A 11 9.27 -6.19 9.19
CA GLY A 11 9.22 -7.40 10.01
C GLY A 11 7.97 -8.25 9.76
N GLY A 12 7.43 -8.89 10.79
CA GLY A 12 6.19 -9.67 10.71
C GLY A 12 6.20 -10.75 9.63
N ASP A 13 5.11 -10.93 8.92
CA ASP A 13 5.02 -11.83 7.77
C ASP A 13 5.51 -11.14 6.49
N ARG A 14 6.78 -10.73 6.50
CA ARG A 14 7.46 -10.06 5.37
C ARG A 14 6.83 -8.71 5.00
N ASN A 15 6.33 -7.97 6.01
CA ASN A 15 5.73 -6.67 5.81
C ASN A 15 6.75 -5.68 5.24
N PHE A 16 6.31 -4.91 4.27
CA PHE A 16 6.94 -3.70 3.80
C PHE A 16 6.26 -2.48 4.37
N GLY A 17 7.05 -1.49 4.70
CA GLY A 17 6.60 -0.12 4.90
C GLY A 17 7.47 0.83 4.10
N TYR A 18 7.14 2.12 4.11
CA TYR A 18 7.77 3.08 3.20
C TYR A 18 8.14 4.36 3.91
N LEU A 19 9.30 4.90 3.55
CA LEU A 19 9.69 6.28 3.79
C LEU A 19 9.53 7.05 2.48
N LEU A 20 8.70 8.09 2.47
CA LEU A 20 8.55 8.99 1.34
C LEU A 20 8.75 10.42 1.79
N GLY A 21 9.61 11.19 1.13
CA GLY A 21 9.92 12.55 1.55
C GLY A 21 10.43 13.47 0.45
N ASP A 22 10.35 14.76 0.72
CA ASP A 22 10.97 15.83 -0.06
C ASP A 22 12.19 16.37 0.69
N ARG A 23 13.39 16.05 0.19
CA ARG A 23 14.66 16.49 0.78
C ARG A 23 14.77 18.02 0.80
N SER A 24 14.26 18.70 -0.23
CA SER A 24 14.30 20.16 -0.31
C SER A 24 13.47 20.82 0.79
N ALA A 25 12.33 20.23 1.13
CA ALA A 25 11.48 20.68 2.22
C ALA A 25 11.89 20.11 3.60
N ARG A 26 12.80 19.11 3.61
CA ARG A 26 13.20 18.32 4.79
C ARG A 26 12.01 17.70 5.51
N ARG A 27 11.02 17.22 4.75
CA ARG A 27 9.80 16.59 5.26
C ARG A 27 9.62 15.20 4.70
N ALA A 28 9.11 14.30 5.54
CA ALA A 28 8.78 12.93 5.15
C ALA A 28 7.51 12.45 5.82
N VAL A 29 6.98 11.33 5.29
CA VAL A 29 5.96 10.51 5.93
C VAL A 29 6.48 9.08 6.05
N LEU A 30 6.02 8.38 7.10
CA LEU A 30 6.20 6.94 7.25
C LEU A 30 4.88 6.27 6.88
N ILE A 31 4.94 5.23 6.07
CA ILE A 31 3.76 4.49 5.65
C ILE A 31 3.92 3.05 6.14
N ASP A 32 2.98 2.58 6.95
CA ASP A 32 2.97 1.27 7.60
C ASP A 32 4.32 0.92 8.28
N PRO A 33 4.83 1.72 9.23
CA PRO A 33 6.13 1.44 9.87
C PRO A 33 6.11 0.19 10.76
N SER A 34 4.91 -0.29 11.13
CA SER A 34 4.62 -1.62 11.63
C SER A 34 5.57 -2.08 12.76
N TYR A 35 6.25 -3.21 12.61
CA TYR A 35 7.08 -3.85 13.65
C TYR A 35 8.40 -3.12 13.96
N SER A 36 8.84 -2.17 13.14
CA SER A 36 10.16 -1.54 13.30
C SER A 36 10.18 -0.02 13.08
N PRO A 37 9.29 0.75 13.74
CA PRO A 37 9.20 2.20 13.54
C PRO A 37 10.51 2.93 13.82
N GLU A 38 11.37 2.43 14.72
CA GLU A 38 12.69 2.98 14.98
C GLU A 38 13.57 2.99 13.73
N ALA A 39 13.51 1.92 12.93
CA ALA A 39 14.31 1.83 11.69
C ALA A 39 13.86 2.89 10.68
N PHE A 40 12.56 3.13 10.56
CA PHE A 40 12.01 4.15 9.67
C PHE A 40 12.39 5.57 10.13
N VAL A 41 12.29 5.84 11.43
CA VAL A 41 12.66 7.14 12.01
C VAL A 41 14.16 7.40 11.84
N ALA A 42 15.01 6.39 12.06
CA ALA A 42 16.44 6.48 11.84
C ALA A 42 16.75 6.78 10.36
N ARG A 43 16.11 6.09 9.40
CA ARG A 43 16.27 6.35 7.97
C ARG A 43 15.86 7.78 7.58
N ALA A 44 14.75 8.29 8.14
CA ALA A 44 14.34 9.68 7.94
C ALA A 44 15.41 10.65 8.47
N ALA A 45 15.92 10.41 9.68
CA ALA A 45 16.96 11.23 10.30
C ALA A 45 18.27 11.21 9.51
N ASP A 46 18.74 10.05 9.05
CA ASP A 46 19.93 9.89 8.21
C ASP A 46 19.81 10.66 6.88
N GLN A 47 18.59 10.84 6.37
CA GLN A 47 18.31 11.65 5.18
C GLN A 47 18.12 13.15 5.51
N GLY A 48 18.20 13.55 6.79
CA GLY A 48 17.93 14.92 7.24
C GLY A 48 16.47 15.35 7.14
N LEU A 49 15.55 14.37 7.23
CA LEU A 49 14.11 14.59 7.09
C LEU A 49 13.43 14.58 8.46
N THR A 50 12.43 15.44 8.62
CA THR A 50 11.51 15.44 9.76
C THR A 50 10.22 14.74 9.35
N VAL A 51 9.81 13.73 10.12
CA VAL A 51 8.55 13.00 9.90
C VAL A 51 7.38 13.90 10.26
N SER A 52 6.50 14.15 9.30
CA SER A 52 5.31 14.99 9.46
C SER A 52 4.03 14.21 9.73
N HIS A 53 3.95 12.97 9.24
CA HIS A 53 2.80 12.08 9.41
C HIS A 53 3.24 10.62 9.43
N VAL A 54 2.45 9.80 10.13
CA VAL A 54 2.47 8.34 10.01
C VAL A 54 1.18 7.93 9.31
N ILE A 55 1.28 7.19 8.21
CA ILE A 55 0.12 6.83 7.39
C ILE A 55 -0.09 5.31 7.49
N ASN A 56 -1.34 4.87 7.65
CA ASN A 56 -1.69 3.46 7.51
C ASN A 56 -2.51 3.25 6.25
N THR A 57 -2.13 2.21 5.49
CA THR A 57 -2.90 1.78 4.32
C THR A 57 -4.22 1.16 4.73
N HIS A 58 -4.25 0.45 5.87
CA HIS A 58 -5.45 -0.17 6.42
C HIS A 58 -5.25 -0.57 7.90
N GLY A 59 -6.32 -1.05 8.56
CA GLY A 59 -6.39 -1.25 10.00
C GLY A 59 -5.89 -2.60 10.52
N HIS A 60 -5.34 -3.49 9.70
CA HIS A 60 -4.84 -4.77 10.21
C HIS A 60 -3.68 -4.57 11.20
N PRO A 61 -3.62 -5.40 12.26
CA PRO A 61 -2.64 -5.22 13.33
C PRO A 61 -1.19 -5.22 12.86
N ASP A 62 -0.86 -5.97 11.84
CA ASP A 62 0.50 -6.04 11.28
C ASP A 62 0.90 -4.81 10.45
N HIS A 63 -0.01 -3.87 10.19
CA HIS A 63 0.26 -2.56 9.61
C HIS A 63 0.23 -1.44 10.67
N THR A 64 -0.56 -1.61 11.74
CA THR A 64 -0.83 -0.57 12.74
C THR A 64 -0.11 -0.74 14.07
N ASN A 65 0.47 -1.92 14.36
CA ASN A 65 1.08 -2.27 15.63
C ASN A 65 2.27 -1.38 16.05
N GLY A 66 2.88 -0.67 15.11
CA GLY A 66 3.95 0.30 15.37
C GLY A 66 3.50 1.75 15.60
N ASN A 67 2.21 2.04 15.48
CA ASN A 67 1.69 3.41 15.49
C ASN A 67 2.04 4.19 16.75
N GLU A 68 1.72 3.66 17.93
CA GLU A 68 2.03 4.32 19.20
C GLU A 68 3.53 4.64 19.32
N ARG A 69 4.36 3.70 18.90
CA ARG A 69 5.80 3.88 18.95
C ARG A 69 6.30 4.91 17.95
N ALA A 70 5.77 4.90 16.72
CA ALA A 70 6.09 5.91 15.69
C ALA A 70 5.69 7.31 16.15
N VAL A 71 4.49 7.48 16.71
CA VAL A 71 4.00 8.75 17.30
C VAL A 71 4.90 9.18 18.45
N SER A 72 5.25 8.28 19.38
CA SER A 72 6.15 8.57 20.50
C SER A 72 7.53 9.09 20.05
N LEU A 73 8.06 8.56 18.96
CA LEU A 73 9.38 8.92 18.42
C LEU A 73 9.37 10.24 17.63
N THR A 74 8.25 10.56 16.98
CA THR A 74 8.21 11.65 15.99
C THR A 74 7.31 12.82 16.37
N GLY A 75 6.32 12.57 17.24
CA GLY A 75 5.22 13.52 17.50
C GLY A 75 4.26 13.69 16.32
N ALA A 76 4.41 12.89 15.25
CA ALA A 76 3.63 13.03 14.04
C ALA A 76 2.23 12.41 14.20
N PRO A 77 1.16 13.04 13.67
CA PRO A 77 -0.19 12.49 13.71
C PRO A 77 -0.34 11.28 12.79
N ILE A 78 -1.29 10.39 13.15
CA ILE A 78 -1.72 9.27 12.31
C ILE A 78 -2.67 9.77 11.24
N VAL A 79 -2.40 9.35 9.99
CA VAL A 79 -3.25 9.57 8.82
C VAL A 79 -3.76 8.21 8.33
N ALA A 80 -5.05 8.07 8.14
CA ALA A 80 -5.64 6.84 7.61
C ALA A 80 -7.05 7.11 7.07
N HIS A 81 -7.71 6.07 6.55
CA HIS A 81 -9.12 6.13 6.20
C HIS A 81 -9.98 6.50 7.42
N PRO A 82 -11.06 7.30 7.28
CA PRO A 82 -11.91 7.76 8.39
C PRO A 82 -12.46 6.65 9.29
N LEU A 83 -12.71 5.46 8.75
CA LEU A 83 -13.19 4.30 9.51
C LEU A 83 -12.23 3.84 10.63
N LEU A 84 -10.96 4.21 10.56
CA LEU A 84 -9.96 3.92 11.60
C LEU A 84 -9.90 5.00 12.69
N HIS A 85 -10.74 6.05 12.60
CA HIS A 85 -10.75 7.18 13.54
C HIS A 85 -9.35 7.79 13.79
N PRO A 86 -8.56 8.10 12.72
CA PRO A 86 -7.22 8.65 12.87
C PRO A 86 -7.23 10.10 13.34
N ASP A 87 -6.05 10.64 13.70
CA ASP A 87 -5.89 12.07 13.99
C ASP A 87 -6.22 12.94 12.77
N VAL A 88 -5.84 12.48 11.58
CA VAL A 88 -6.10 13.16 10.30
C VAL A 88 -6.77 12.17 9.34
N PRO A 89 -8.07 12.28 9.13
CA PRO A 89 -8.78 11.43 8.17
C PRO A 89 -8.34 11.78 6.74
N LEU A 90 -8.19 10.76 5.89
CA LEU A 90 -7.84 10.90 4.48
C LEU A 90 -8.90 10.18 3.63
N HIS A 91 -9.71 10.95 2.91
CA HIS A 91 -10.80 10.44 2.10
C HIS A 91 -10.38 10.12 0.66
N ASP A 92 -11.24 9.38 -0.04
CA ASP A 92 -11.05 9.07 -1.45
C ASP A 92 -10.84 10.33 -2.30
N GLY A 93 -9.83 10.30 -3.16
CA GLY A 93 -9.45 11.42 -4.03
C GLY A 93 -8.72 12.57 -3.34
N GLU A 94 -8.67 12.62 -2.02
CA GLU A 94 -7.94 13.66 -1.28
C GLU A 94 -6.43 13.56 -1.46
N ARG A 95 -5.75 14.66 -1.22
CA ARG A 95 -4.32 14.83 -1.44
C ARG A 95 -3.61 15.29 -0.17
N LEU A 96 -2.62 14.52 0.26
CA LEU A 96 -1.72 14.90 1.35
C LEU A 96 -0.43 15.50 0.77
N LEU A 97 -0.07 16.69 1.25
CA LEU A 97 1.14 17.41 0.81
C LEU A 97 2.33 17.10 1.72
N ILE A 98 3.47 16.74 1.12
CA ILE A 98 4.73 16.49 1.82
C ILE A 98 5.81 17.34 1.16
N GLY A 99 5.95 18.59 1.62
CA GLY A 99 6.73 19.59 0.88
C GLY A 99 6.08 19.88 -0.48
N ALA A 100 6.81 19.59 -1.57
CA ALA A 100 6.31 19.70 -2.94
C ALA A 100 5.76 18.38 -3.51
N LEU A 101 5.85 17.28 -2.76
CA LEU A 101 5.26 16.00 -3.15
C LEU A 101 3.78 15.97 -2.79
N THR A 102 3.01 15.22 -3.58
CA THR A 102 1.58 15.04 -3.39
C THR A 102 1.23 13.56 -3.42
N LEU A 103 0.71 13.03 -2.30
CA LEU A 103 0.12 11.71 -2.23
C LEU A 103 -1.40 11.82 -2.42
N ARG A 104 -1.92 11.25 -3.49
CA ARG A 104 -3.35 11.07 -3.71
C ARG A 104 -3.84 9.79 -3.05
N CYS A 105 -4.89 9.90 -2.26
CA CYS A 105 -5.59 8.76 -1.68
C CYS A 105 -6.54 8.14 -2.70
N ALA A 106 -6.56 6.83 -2.79
CA ALA A 106 -7.61 6.06 -3.44
C ALA A 106 -8.20 5.09 -2.40
N HIS A 107 -9.48 5.24 -2.06
CA HIS A 107 -10.18 4.27 -1.22
C HIS A 107 -10.43 3.02 -2.06
N VAL A 108 -9.90 1.89 -1.63
CA VAL A 108 -9.86 0.63 -2.38
C VAL A 108 -10.27 -0.55 -1.47
N PRO A 109 -11.55 -0.57 -1.03
CA PRO A 109 -12.04 -1.59 -0.13
C PRO A 109 -12.05 -2.98 -0.79
N GLY A 110 -12.19 -4.01 0.05
CA GLY A 110 -12.31 -5.42 -0.34
C GLY A 110 -11.45 -6.32 0.52
N HIS A 111 -10.12 -6.12 0.56
CA HIS A 111 -9.27 -6.77 1.56
C HIS A 111 -9.74 -6.43 2.99
N CYS A 112 -10.02 -5.15 3.24
CA CYS A 112 -10.83 -4.64 4.34
C CYS A 112 -11.54 -3.35 3.92
N GLU A 113 -12.54 -2.93 4.71
CA GLU A 113 -13.41 -1.80 4.37
C GLU A 113 -12.67 -0.44 4.37
N ASP A 114 -11.68 -0.29 5.22
CA ASP A 114 -10.90 0.92 5.45
C ASP A 114 -9.64 1.06 4.58
N HIS A 115 -9.47 0.16 3.59
CA HIS A 115 -8.23 0.09 2.82
C HIS A 115 -8.07 1.25 1.85
N ILE A 116 -6.90 1.91 1.89
CA ILE A 116 -6.48 2.95 0.94
C ILE A 116 -5.20 2.57 0.22
N ALA A 117 -5.10 2.96 -1.05
CA ALA A 117 -3.86 3.01 -1.80
C ALA A 117 -3.38 4.47 -1.91
N LEU A 118 -2.06 4.67 -1.97
CA LEU A 118 -1.44 5.99 -2.02
C LEU A 118 -0.66 6.15 -3.33
N TYR A 119 -1.00 7.16 -4.11
CA TYR A 119 -0.40 7.40 -5.40
C TYR A 119 0.35 8.74 -5.46
N GLU A 120 1.66 8.68 -5.66
CA GLU A 120 2.50 9.83 -5.99
C GLU A 120 2.61 9.91 -7.52
N GLU A 121 1.87 10.86 -8.11
CA GLU A 121 1.63 10.93 -9.56
C GLU A 121 2.88 11.36 -10.35
N THR A 122 3.72 12.22 -9.77
CA THR A 122 4.88 12.81 -10.48
C THR A 122 5.96 11.77 -10.77
N HIS A 123 6.24 10.89 -9.80
CA HIS A 123 7.27 9.86 -9.92
C HIS A 123 6.69 8.46 -10.20
N ARG A 124 5.37 8.38 -10.43
CA ARG A 124 4.69 7.11 -10.74
C ARG A 124 4.88 6.05 -9.64
N LEU A 125 4.67 6.42 -8.38
CA LEU A 125 4.78 5.52 -7.24
C LEU A 125 3.39 5.21 -6.69
N LEU A 126 2.97 3.95 -6.73
CA LEU A 126 1.70 3.48 -6.17
C LEU A 126 1.96 2.49 -5.04
N ILE A 127 1.65 2.91 -3.80
CA ILE A 127 1.70 2.04 -2.62
C ILE A 127 0.33 1.42 -2.47
N THR A 128 0.25 0.10 -2.63
CA THR A 128 -1.01 -0.64 -2.75
C THR A 128 -1.45 -1.33 -1.48
N GLY A 129 -0.63 -1.28 -0.40
CA GLY A 129 -0.93 -2.07 0.80
C GLY A 129 -1.22 -3.52 0.44
N ASP A 130 -2.30 -4.06 0.98
CA ASP A 130 -2.69 -5.45 0.80
C ASP A 130 -3.77 -5.66 -0.29
N LEU A 131 -4.09 -4.63 -1.06
CA LEU A 131 -4.97 -4.78 -2.23
C LEU A 131 -4.29 -5.56 -3.36
N LEU A 132 -3.10 -5.12 -3.76
CA LEU A 132 -2.37 -5.68 -4.91
C LEU A 132 -0.92 -5.97 -4.52
N PHE A 133 -0.54 -7.24 -4.61
CA PHE A 133 0.84 -7.72 -4.49
C PHE A 133 1.43 -8.02 -5.86
N VAL A 134 2.71 -8.35 -5.89
CA VAL A 134 3.34 -8.82 -7.12
C VAL A 134 2.86 -10.24 -7.43
N GLY A 135 2.07 -10.36 -8.51
CA GLY A 135 1.54 -11.64 -9.01
C GLY A 135 0.34 -12.19 -8.25
N LYS A 136 -0.23 -11.45 -7.29
CA LYS A 136 -1.47 -11.84 -6.59
C LYS A 136 -2.17 -10.62 -5.97
N VAL A 137 -3.33 -10.85 -5.34
CA VAL A 137 -4.11 -9.84 -4.60
C VAL A 137 -4.28 -10.25 -3.13
N GLY A 138 -4.80 -9.36 -2.31
CA GLY A 138 -5.09 -9.59 -0.91
C GLY A 138 -6.11 -10.71 -0.65
N GLY A 139 -6.12 -11.22 0.56
CA GLY A 139 -7.20 -12.10 1.03
C GLY A 139 -8.46 -11.30 1.31
N THR A 140 -9.63 -11.94 1.24
CA THR A 140 -10.93 -11.35 1.59
C THR A 140 -11.69 -12.25 2.54
N GLY A 141 -12.52 -11.66 3.40
CA GLY A 141 -13.29 -12.38 4.42
C GLY A 141 -14.54 -13.09 3.88
N SER A 142 -15.05 -12.62 2.73
CA SER A 142 -16.28 -13.13 2.12
C SER A 142 -16.27 -12.99 0.60
N ASP A 143 -17.24 -13.60 -0.07
CA ASP A 143 -17.45 -13.39 -1.51
C ASP A 143 -17.89 -11.95 -1.82
N GLU A 144 -18.61 -11.30 -0.91
CA GLU A 144 -19.00 -9.90 -1.07
C GLU A 144 -17.78 -8.98 -1.02
N ASP A 145 -16.88 -9.18 -0.05
CA ASP A 145 -15.62 -8.44 0.01
C ASP A 145 -14.76 -8.67 -1.25
N ALA A 146 -14.79 -9.90 -1.78
CA ALA A 146 -14.09 -10.21 -3.03
C ALA A 146 -14.70 -9.48 -4.25
N ARG A 147 -16.02 -9.25 -4.30
CA ARG A 147 -16.66 -8.43 -5.34
C ARG A 147 -16.22 -6.97 -5.22
N VAL A 148 -16.21 -6.46 -4.00
CA VAL A 148 -15.78 -5.09 -3.72
C VAL A 148 -14.29 -4.93 -4.09
N GLU A 149 -13.43 -5.91 -3.76
CA GLU A 149 -12.03 -5.91 -4.16
C GLU A 149 -11.86 -5.92 -5.68
N TRP A 150 -12.65 -6.72 -6.40
CA TRP A 150 -12.68 -6.71 -7.86
C TRP A 150 -12.95 -5.32 -8.42
N GLN A 151 -13.96 -4.63 -7.91
CA GLN A 151 -14.31 -3.26 -8.34
C GLN A 151 -13.18 -2.27 -8.05
N SER A 152 -12.56 -2.36 -6.86
CA SER A 152 -11.40 -1.55 -6.48
C SER A 152 -10.21 -1.76 -7.42
N LEU A 153 -9.91 -3.02 -7.79
CA LEU A 153 -8.86 -3.36 -8.73
C LEU A 153 -9.16 -2.84 -10.15
N GLN A 154 -10.41 -2.98 -10.65
CA GLN A 154 -10.80 -2.46 -11.97
C GLN A 154 -10.65 -0.94 -12.03
N ARG A 155 -11.09 -0.23 -10.97
CA ARG A 155 -10.89 1.21 -10.85
C ARG A 155 -9.41 1.57 -10.87
N LEU A 156 -8.59 0.90 -10.07
CA LEU A 156 -7.15 1.17 -9.99
C LEU A 156 -6.46 0.95 -11.34
N MET A 157 -6.80 -0.14 -12.04
CA MET A 157 -6.27 -0.43 -13.38
C MET A 157 -6.63 0.62 -14.43
N THR A 158 -7.78 1.29 -14.26
CA THR A 158 -8.25 2.37 -15.15
C THR A 158 -7.57 3.70 -14.82
N ASP A 159 -7.46 4.02 -13.53
CA ASP A 159 -7.04 5.34 -13.05
C ASP A 159 -5.51 5.51 -13.04
N VAL A 160 -4.75 4.39 -13.03
CA VAL A 160 -3.30 4.41 -12.86
C VAL A 160 -2.60 4.03 -14.17
N PRO A 161 -1.67 4.87 -14.68
CA PRO A 161 -0.90 4.59 -15.89
C PRO A 161 -0.04 3.32 -15.78
N ASP A 162 0.20 2.69 -16.91
CA ASP A 162 0.92 1.42 -17.02
C ASP A 162 2.39 1.48 -16.58
N ASP A 163 3.03 2.65 -16.72
CA ASP A 163 4.41 2.91 -16.30
C ASP A 163 4.57 3.16 -14.79
N THR A 164 3.48 3.09 -14.02
CA THR A 164 3.50 3.27 -12.57
C THR A 164 4.08 2.05 -11.88
N THR A 165 5.03 2.27 -10.96
CA THR A 165 5.59 1.21 -10.11
C THR A 165 4.65 0.88 -8.96
N VAL A 166 4.37 -0.41 -8.78
CA VAL A 166 3.53 -0.97 -7.72
C VAL A 166 4.39 -1.40 -6.54
N TRP A 167 4.06 -0.90 -5.34
CA TRP A 167 4.75 -1.12 -4.08
C TRP A 167 3.79 -1.74 -3.06
N PRO A 168 3.86 -3.06 -2.83
CA PRO A 168 2.88 -3.81 -2.01
C PRO A 168 3.14 -3.73 -0.51
N GLY A 169 2.15 -4.11 0.31
CA GLY A 169 2.28 -4.22 1.77
C GLY A 169 3.17 -5.38 2.25
N HIS A 170 3.37 -6.42 1.41
CA HIS A 170 4.17 -7.60 1.77
C HIS A 170 5.06 -8.10 0.63
N ASP A 171 6.19 -8.75 1.00
CA ASP A 171 7.13 -9.43 0.09
C ASP A 171 6.63 -10.85 -0.26
N TYR A 172 5.45 -10.92 -0.86
CA TYR A 172 4.84 -12.20 -1.23
C TYR A 172 5.12 -12.64 -2.66
N GLY A 173 5.62 -11.76 -3.50
CA GLY A 173 5.88 -12.02 -4.91
C GLY A 173 7.29 -12.53 -5.21
N ALA A 174 7.57 -12.69 -6.49
CA ALA A 174 8.90 -13.06 -6.99
C ALA A 174 9.93 -11.92 -6.89
N ARG A 175 9.46 -10.70 -6.65
CA ARG A 175 10.25 -9.46 -6.52
C ARG A 175 9.55 -8.51 -5.54
N PRO A 176 10.27 -7.51 -4.97
CA PRO A 176 9.70 -6.62 -3.97
C PRO A 176 8.77 -5.53 -4.53
N SER A 177 8.78 -5.31 -5.83
CA SER A 177 7.94 -4.34 -6.53
C SER A 177 7.66 -4.79 -7.96
N SER A 178 6.69 -4.15 -8.62
CA SER A 178 6.29 -4.44 -9.99
C SER A 178 5.93 -3.15 -10.74
N THR A 179 5.30 -3.26 -11.91
CA THR A 179 4.66 -2.15 -12.61
C THR A 179 3.21 -2.50 -12.92
N MET A 180 2.35 -1.49 -13.10
CA MET A 180 0.97 -1.71 -13.50
C MET A 180 0.87 -2.48 -14.81
N ALA A 181 1.73 -2.18 -15.81
CA ALA A 181 1.79 -2.92 -17.07
C ALA A 181 2.07 -4.41 -16.85
N LEU A 182 3.04 -4.73 -15.98
CA LEU A 182 3.40 -6.11 -15.72
C LEU A 182 2.28 -6.85 -14.98
N GLU A 183 1.72 -6.24 -13.93
CA GLU A 183 0.62 -6.84 -13.19
C GLU A 183 -0.62 -7.05 -14.10
N LYS A 184 -1.01 -6.06 -14.91
CA LYS A 184 -2.09 -6.21 -15.89
C LYS A 184 -1.86 -7.34 -16.90
N SER A 185 -0.61 -7.68 -17.21
CA SER A 185 -0.26 -8.70 -18.21
C SER A 185 0.06 -10.08 -17.63
N THR A 186 0.35 -10.18 -16.32
CA THR A 186 0.84 -11.43 -15.72
C THR A 186 0.15 -11.86 -14.44
N ASN A 187 -0.51 -10.93 -13.71
CA ASN A 187 -1.18 -11.26 -12.46
C ASN A 187 -2.47 -12.04 -12.77
N PRO A 188 -2.62 -13.30 -12.32
CA PRO A 188 -3.79 -14.12 -12.64
C PRO A 188 -5.12 -13.46 -12.27
N PHE A 189 -5.16 -12.68 -11.19
CA PHE A 189 -6.36 -11.99 -10.73
C PHE A 189 -6.73 -10.81 -11.62
N LEU A 190 -5.74 -10.06 -12.11
CA LEU A 190 -5.98 -8.94 -13.03
C LEU A 190 -6.28 -9.40 -14.46
N LEU A 191 -5.94 -10.63 -14.80
CA LEU A 191 -6.28 -11.25 -16.08
C LEU A 191 -7.70 -11.82 -16.14
N CYS A 192 -8.40 -11.92 -15.00
CA CYS A 192 -9.82 -12.32 -14.97
C CYS A 192 -10.65 -11.35 -15.82
N ARG A 193 -11.52 -11.91 -16.67
CA ARG A 193 -12.35 -11.13 -17.61
C ARG A 193 -13.71 -10.75 -17.03
N SER A 194 -14.07 -11.35 -15.90
CA SER A 194 -15.32 -11.12 -15.20
C SER A 194 -15.16 -11.26 -13.70
N GLU A 195 -16.04 -10.64 -12.95
CA GLU A 195 -16.14 -10.80 -11.51
C GLU A 195 -16.28 -12.28 -11.10
N ASN A 196 -17.07 -13.06 -11.84
CA ASN A 196 -17.26 -14.47 -11.55
C ASN A 196 -15.95 -15.29 -11.71
N GLU A 197 -15.14 -15.03 -12.75
CA GLU A 197 -13.81 -15.64 -12.88
C GLU A 197 -12.89 -15.28 -11.71
N PHE A 198 -12.93 -14.02 -11.27
CA PHE A 198 -12.15 -13.54 -10.12
C PHE A 198 -12.56 -14.26 -8.83
N LEU A 199 -13.86 -14.36 -8.54
CA LEU A 199 -14.37 -15.08 -7.37
C LEU A 199 -13.98 -16.55 -7.40
N GLN A 200 -14.12 -17.22 -8.55
CA GLN A 200 -13.73 -18.61 -8.72
C GLN A 200 -12.23 -18.79 -8.50
N LEU A 201 -11.40 -17.88 -9.02
CA LEU A 201 -9.95 -17.95 -8.81
C LEU A 201 -9.58 -17.76 -7.33
N LYS A 202 -10.23 -16.80 -6.62
CA LYS A 202 -10.00 -16.60 -5.18
C LYS A 202 -10.39 -17.85 -4.39
N ALA A 203 -11.56 -18.41 -4.63
CA ALA A 203 -12.04 -19.63 -3.96
C ALA A 203 -11.13 -20.85 -4.18
N ASN A 204 -10.47 -20.92 -5.34
CA ASN A 204 -9.63 -22.05 -5.75
C ASN A 204 -8.12 -21.71 -5.74
N TRP A 205 -7.71 -20.59 -5.14
CA TRP A 205 -6.32 -20.09 -5.21
C TRP A 205 -5.28 -21.10 -4.75
N ALA A 206 -5.55 -21.88 -3.71
CA ALA A 206 -4.63 -22.90 -3.21
C ALA A 206 -4.40 -24.01 -4.25
N ALA A 207 -5.45 -24.46 -4.94
CA ALA A 207 -5.36 -25.44 -6.00
C ALA A 207 -4.61 -24.88 -7.22
N PHE A 208 -4.93 -23.65 -7.62
CA PHE A 208 -4.26 -22.94 -8.71
C PHE A 208 -2.76 -22.79 -8.44
N LYS A 209 -2.36 -22.35 -7.24
CA LYS A 209 -0.92 -22.28 -6.88
C LYS A 209 -0.21 -23.62 -7.02
N LYS A 210 -0.84 -24.70 -6.57
CA LYS A 210 -0.28 -26.04 -6.67
C LYS A 210 -0.10 -26.49 -8.13
N GLU A 211 -1.07 -26.22 -8.98
CA GLU A 211 -1.07 -26.57 -10.39
C GLU A 211 0.05 -25.86 -11.17
N TYR A 212 0.23 -24.57 -10.91
CA TYR A 212 1.21 -23.72 -11.61
C TYR A 212 2.55 -23.58 -10.88
N GLY A 213 2.77 -24.31 -9.78
CA GLY A 213 4.03 -24.27 -9.01
C GLY A 213 4.31 -22.93 -8.35
N LEU A 214 3.29 -22.13 -8.06
CA LEU A 214 3.42 -20.82 -7.41
C LEU A 214 3.58 -20.98 -5.89
N ARG A 215 4.35 -20.09 -5.27
CA ARG A 215 4.61 -20.07 -3.82
C ARG A 215 3.68 -19.15 -3.07
#